data_9dd9a8287ee973c923329e896a03fc80
#
_entry.id   9dd9a8287ee973c923329e896a03fc80
#
_cell.length_a   1.000
_cell.length_b   1.000
_cell.length_c   1.000
_cell.angle_alpha   90.00
_cell.angle_beta   90.00
_cell.angle_gamma   90.00
#
_symmetry.space_group_name_H-M   'P 1'
#
loop_
_entity.id
_entity.type
_entity.pdbx_description
1 polymer ?
#
loop_
_entity_poly.entity_id
_entity_poly.type
_entity_poly.pdbx_seq_one_letter_code
_entity_poly.pdbx_strand_id
1 'polypeptide(L)'
;LRHLLTDITGNTHRAEFCIDKLYSPDGPRGRLGLLELRGFEMPPHYQMAMVQSLLVRSLVALFWDQPLRAPLIRHGLNLHGRYLLPHFVIHDIAEVAAELRSHGIGFDTSWLDPFTEFRFPRIGTAVFDRVEIELRGAIEPWYTLGEESTSTGMARYVDSSVERLQVRTIGADRQRHLLTCNGHPIPMLATDNPDVLVGGVRYRAWQPPSALHPSITVDTPLRFELIDLSAGVSRGGCTYHVAHPGGRAYDDPPVNAVAAESRRGSRFEAHGFTPGHIDLADLREKQARQSTDVGAPGILDLRRVRTVLH
;
A
#
# COMPACT_ATOMS: atom_id res chain seq x y z
N LEU A 1 29.14 3.44 10.55
CA LEU A 1 27.97 2.74 10.01
C LEU A 1 26.98 2.33 11.11
N ARG A 2 27.47 1.84 12.28
CA ARG A 2 26.58 1.39 13.36
C ARG A 2 25.56 2.46 13.77
N HIS A 3 25.96 3.73 13.87
CA HIS A 3 25.07 4.84 14.23
C HIS A 3 24.04 5.19 13.16
N LEU A 4 24.25 4.76 11.91
CA LEU A 4 23.28 4.95 10.83
C LEU A 4 22.21 3.85 10.79
N LEU A 5 22.45 2.75 11.49
CA LEU A 5 21.58 1.57 11.53
C LEU A 5 20.92 1.39 12.91
N THR A 6 20.82 2.46 13.68
CA THR A 6 20.16 2.47 14.98
C THR A 6 18.94 3.38 14.96
N ASP A 7 17.96 3.07 15.80
CA ASP A 7 16.89 4.01 16.09
C ASP A 7 17.39 5.17 16.99
N ILE A 8 16.50 6.12 17.29
CA ILE A 8 16.82 7.30 18.12
C ILE A 8 17.30 6.89 19.53
N THR A 9 17.00 5.69 19.99
CA THR A 9 17.44 5.16 21.29
C THR A 9 18.77 4.42 21.22
N GLY A 10 19.38 4.31 20.03
CA GLY A 10 20.61 3.55 19.79
C GLY A 10 20.38 2.04 19.65
N ASN A 11 19.14 1.60 19.50
CA ASN A 11 18.80 0.19 19.35
C ASN A 11 18.96 -0.27 17.89
N THR A 12 19.88 -1.22 17.65
CA THR A 12 20.14 -1.79 16.31
C THR A 12 19.09 -2.81 15.87
N HIS A 13 18.24 -3.29 16.77
CA HIS A 13 17.21 -4.28 16.47
C HIS A 13 16.03 -3.76 15.65
N ARG A 14 15.98 -2.47 15.35
CA ARG A 14 14.91 -1.85 14.57
C ARG A 14 15.31 -1.42 13.16
N ALA A 15 16.57 -1.63 12.79
CA ALA A 15 17.05 -1.42 11.44
C ALA A 15 16.81 -2.66 10.58
N GLU A 16 16.52 -2.47 9.30
CA GLU A 16 16.34 -3.53 8.30
C GLU A 16 17.64 -4.31 8.07
N PHE A 17 18.79 -3.68 8.34
CA PHE A 17 20.13 -4.27 8.32
C PHE A 17 20.74 -4.26 9.71
N CYS A 18 21.25 -5.41 10.14
CA CYS A 18 22.01 -5.52 11.38
C CYS A 18 23.41 -6.04 11.10
N ILE A 19 24.43 -5.31 11.53
CA ILE A 19 25.83 -5.63 11.35
C ILE A 19 26.52 -6.05 12.67
N ASP A 20 25.78 -6.22 13.75
CA ASP A 20 26.31 -6.51 15.06
C ASP A 20 27.09 -7.84 15.10
N LYS A 21 26.75 -8.79 14.24
CA LYS A 21 27.44 -10.08 14.10
C LYS A 21 28.41 -10.14 12.92
N LEU A 22 28.48 -9.06 12.12
CA LEU A 22 29.44 -8.97 11.03
C LEU A 22 30.85 -8.71 11.58
N TYR A 23 30.97 -7.64 12.33
CA TYR A 23 32.19 -7.25 12.99
C TYR A 23 31.87 -6.32 14.17
N SER A 24 31.99 -6.83 15.38
CA SER A 24 31.91 -6.02 16.59
C SER A 24 33.32 -5.95 17.23
N PRO A 25 33.78 -4.74 17.60
CA PRO A 25 35.03 -4.60 18.34
C PRO A 25 34.94 -5.13 19.78
N ASP A 26 33.73 -5.28 20.32
CA ASP A 26 33.47 -5.49 21.75
C ASP A 26 33.66 -6.94 22.22
N GLY A 27 33.90 -7.88 21.28
CA GLY A 27 34.18 -9.27 21.65
C GLY A 27 34.14 -10.26 20.48
N PRO A 28 34.63 -11.50 20.72
CA PRO A 28 34.74 -12.50 19.66
C PRO A 28 33.38 -12.98 19.12
N ARG A 29 32.30 -12.91 19.92
CA ARG A 29 30.94 -13.31 19.50
C ARG A 29 30.35 -12.38 18.45
N GLY A 30 30.86 -11.16 18.28
CA GLY A 30 30.44 -10.21 17.28
C GLY A 30 31.25 -10.28 15.98
N ARG A 31 32.20 -11.23 15.83
CA ARG A 31 33.09 -11.36 14.65
C ARG A 31 32.76 -12.61 13.85
N LEU A 32 31.51 -12.81 13.51
CA LEU A 32 31.04 -14.04 12.87
C LEU A 32 30.91 -13.89 11.33
N GLY A 33 31.14 -12.68 10.78
CA GLY A 33 30.97 -12.43 9.35
C GLY A 33 29.52 -12.50 8.88
N LEU A 34 28.57 -12.33 9.79
CA LEU A 34 27.14 -12.47 9.50
C LEU A 34 26.50 -11.09 9.32
N LEU A 35 25.85 -10.90 8.16
CA LEU A 35 24.93 -9.79 7.89
C LEU A 35 23.50 -10.28 8.08
N GLU A 36 22.73 -9.60 8.92
CA GLU A 36 21.32 -9.92 9.15
C GLU A 36 20.44 -8.95 8.37
N LEU A 37 19.54 -9.49 7.53
CA LEU A 37 18.55 -8.75 6.77
C LEU A 37 17.18 -8.97 7.42
N ARG A 38 16.58 -7.90 7.97
CA ARG A 38 15.34 -7.96 8.76
C ARG A 38 14.11 -7.47 8.02
N GLY A 39 14.24 -7.04 6.77
CA GLY A 39 13.15 -6.53 5.94
C GLY A 39 12.18 -7.59 5.40
N PHE A 40 12.39 -8.88 5.71
CA PHE A 40 11.58 -9.97 5.17
C PHE A 40 10.58 -10.49 6.20
N GLU A 41 9.31 -10.55 5.81
CA GLU A 41 8.30 -11.25 6.58
C GLU A 41 8.31 -12.77 6.26
N MET A 42 7.74 -13.56 7.18
CA MET A 42 7.53 -14.99 6.94
C MET A 42 6.45 -15.15 5.86
N PRO A 43 6.78 -15.71 4.68
CA PRO A 43 5.76 -15.96 3.66
C PRO A 43 4.96 -17.22 4.00
N PRO A 44 3.72 -17.36 3.47
CA PRO A 44 2.84 -18.50 3.78
C PRO A 44 3.31 -19.83 3.18
N HIS A 45 4.26 -19.81 2.25
CA HIS A 45 4.71 -21.01 1.55
C HIS A 45 6.25 -21.03 1.42
N TYR A 46 6.84 -22.21 1.57
CA TYR A 46 8.31 -22.38 1.55
C TYR A 46 8.95 -21.97 0.22
N GLN A 47 8.26 -22.15 -0.93
CA GLN A 47 8.77 -21.70 -2.22
C GLN A 47 8.92 -20.17 -2.28
N MET A 48 8.02 -19.43 -1.66
CA MET A 48 8.17 -17.99 -1.53
C MET A 48 9.40 -17.63 -0.68
N ALA A 49 9.65 -18.33 0.43
CA ALA A 49 10.88 -18.12 1.22
C ALA A 49 12.14 -18.42 0.39
N MET A 50 12.11 -19.43 -0.46
CA MET A 50 13.21 -19.74 -1.38
C MET A 50 13.42 -18.62 -2.39
N VAL A 51 12.34 -18.04 -2.96
CA VAL A 51 12.44 -16.92 -3.91
C VAL A 51 13.01 -15.67 -3.24
N GLN A 52 12.60 -15.34 -2.00
CA GLN A 52 13.21 -14.26 -1.22
C GLN A 52 14.73 -14.47 -1.05
N SER A 53 15.13 -15.67 -0.63
CA SER A 53 16.54 -16.02 -0.46
C SER A 53 17.30 -15.95 -1.78
N LEU A 54 16.70 -16.42 -2.87
CA LEU A 54 17.30 -16.36 -4.20
C LEU A 54 17.49 -14.92 -4.68
N LEU A 55 16.49 -14.06 -4.51
CA LEU A 55 16.58 -12.64 -4.86
C LEU A 55 17.76 -11.96 -4.14
N VAL A 56 17.85 -12.13 -2.81
CA VAL A 56 18.94 -11.56 -2.03
C VAL A 56 20.31 -12.07 -2.50
N ARG A 57 20.43 -13.39 -2.71
CA ARG A 57 21.69 -13.99 -3.17
C ARG A 57 22.08 -13.51 -4.57
N SER A 58 21.10 -13.35 -5.46
CA SER A 58 21.31 -12.83 -6.81
C SER A 58 21.81 -11.38 -6.79
N LEU A 59 21.20 -10.53 -5.94
CA LEU A 59 21.65 -9.15 -5.75
C LEU A 59 23.05 -9.08 -5.14
N VAL A 60 23.36 -9.92 -4.15
CA VAL A 60 24.70 -9.99 -3.57
C VAL A 60 25.73 -10.41 -4.63
N ALA A 61 25.43 -11.42 -5.48
CA ALA A 61 26.30 -11.86 -6.55
C ALA A 61 26.52 -10.74 -7.58
N LEU A 62 25.45 -10.04 -7.98
CA LEU A 62 25.54 -8.90 -8.89
C LEU A 62 26.43 -7.79 -8.32
N PHE A 63 26.19 -7.37 -7.09
CA PHE A 63 26.94 -6.26 -6.47
C PHE A 63 28.38 -6.64 -6.08
N TRP A 64 28.68 -7.93 -5.94
CA TRP A 64 30.04 -8.42 -5.78
C TRP A 64 30.87 -8.20 -7.03
N ASP A 65 30.28 -8.49 -8.19
CA ASP A 65 30.93 -8.30 -9.48
C ASP A 65 30.87 -6.84 -9.94
N GLN A 66 29.72 -6.18 -9.76
CA GLN A 66 29.45 -4.82 -10.17
C GLN A 66 28.88 -3.99 -9.02
N PRO A 67 29.74 -3.41 -8.16
CA PRO A 67 29.29 -2.64 -7.00
C PRO A 67 28.41 -1.46 -7.42
N LEU A 68 27.24 -1.32 -6.78
CA LEU A 68 26.32 -0.19 -7.01
C LEU A 68 26.98 1.12 -6.60
N ARG A 69 27.10 2.05 -7.57
CA ARG A 69 27.68 3.39 -7.38
C ARG A 69 26.69 4.51 -7.61
N ALA A 70 25.43 4.17 -7.86
CA ALA A 70 24.39 5.17 -8.07
C ALA A 70 24.13 5.97 -6.79
N PRO A 71 23.87 7.28 -6.90
CA PRO A 71 23.49 8.09 -5.75
C PRO A 71 22.11 7.67 -5.22
N LEU A 72 21.91 7.82 -3.91
CA LEU A 72 20.60 7.59 -3.31
C LEU A 72 19.60 8.67 -3.77
N ILE A 73 18.42 8.24 -4.16
CA ILE A 73 17.34 9.12 -4.60
C ILE A 73 16.51 9.54 -3.39
N ARG A 74 16.25 10.84 -3.27
CA ARG A 74 15.35 11.38 -2.25
C ARG A 74 13.92 11.43 -2.80
N HIS A 75 13.09 10.48 -2.41
CA HIS A 75 11.71 10.37 -2.88
C HIS A 75 10.74 11.36 -2.21
N GLY A 76 11.11 11.94 -1.07
CA GLY A 76 10.26 12.88 -0.34
C GLY A 76 8.91 12.24 0.04
N LEU A 77 7.82 12.99 -0.13
CA LEU A 77 6.46 12.51 0.19
C LEU A 77 6.01 11.32 -0.68
N ASN A 78 6.64 11.10 -1.83
CA ASN A 78 6.33 9.94 -2.68
C ASN A 78 6.64 8.62 -1.98
N LEU A 79 7.60 8.58 -1.04
CA LEU A 79 7.96 7.38 -0.30
C LEU A 79 6.76 6.80 0.46
N HIS A 80 5.95 7.68 1.10
CA HIS A 80 4.73 7.29 1.81
C HIS A 80 3.44 7.48 1.00
N GLY A 81 3.57 7.91 -0.24
CA GLY A 81 2.49 8.10 -1.20
C GLY A 81 2.46 6.99 -2.25
N ARG A 82 2.81 7.38 -3.47
CA ARG A 82 2.72 6.52 -4.65
C ARG A 82 3.52 5.22 -4.55
N TYR A 83 4.69 5.24 -3.90
CA TYR A 83 5.54 4.04 -3.78
C TYR A 83 5.04 2.98 -2.79
N LEU A 84 3.93 3.23 -2.10
CA LEU A 84 3.23 2.22 -1.32
C LEU A 84 1.98 1.68 -2.02
N LEU A 85 1.74 2.10 -3.28
CA LEU A 85 0.69 1.55 -4.12
C LEU A 85 1.23 0.34 -4.90
N PRO A 86 0.48 -0.76 -4.97
CA PRO A 86 0.89 -2.00 -5.65
C PRO A 86 1.48 -1.81 -7.04
N HIS A 87 0.87 -0.98 -7.87
CA HIS A 87 1.34 -0.71 -9.23
C HIS A 87 2.83 -0.33 -9.27
N PHE A 88 3.24 0.63 -8.43
CA PHE A 88 4.60 1.14 -8.43
C PHE A 88 5.59 0.18 -7.76
N VAL A 89 5.17 -0.52 -6.70
CA VAL A 89 6.01 -1.53 -6.03
C VAL A 89 6.26 -2.73 -6.95
N ILE A 90 5.23 -3.20 -7.67
CA ILE A 90 5.34 -4.31 -8.61
C ILE A 90 6.25 -3.93 -9.78
N HIS A 91 6.12 -2.71 -10.28
CA HIS A 91 6.97 -2.21 -11.37
C HIS A 91 8.43 -2.13 -10.93
N ASP A 92 8.72 -1.56 -9.77
CA ASP A 92 10.06 -1.42 -9.20
C ASP A 92 10.77 -2.78 -9.06
N ILE A 93 10.10 -3.78 -8.47
CA ILE A 93 10.71 -5.12 -8.32
C ILE A 93 10.85 -5.85 -9.66
N ALA A 94 9.99 -5.55 -10.64
CA ALA A 94 10.13 -6.10 -11.99
C ALA A 94 11.36 -5.52 -12.72
N GLU A 95 11.68 -4.23 -12.50
CA GLU A 95 12.92 -3.60 -12.99
C GLU A 95 14.15 -4.26 -12.36
N VAL A 96 14.14 -4.53 -11.04
CA VAL A 96 15.22 -5.27 -10.37
C VAL A 96 15.41 -6.66 -10.99
N ALA A 97 14.33 -7.39 -11.24
CA ALA A 97 14.40 -8.69 -11.90
C ALA A 97 14.94 -8.58 -13.36
N ALA A 98 14.59 -7.52 -14.07
CA ALA A 98 15.11 -7.25 -15.42
C ALA A 98 16.62 -6.94 -15.40
N GLU A 99 17.06 -6.16 -14.42
CA GLU A 99 18.48 -5.86 -14.21
C GLU A 99 19.30 -7.13 -13.93
N LEU A 100 18.83 -8.00 -13.06
CA LEU A 100 19.46 -9.30 -12.80
C LEU A 100 19.62 -10.11 -14.10
N ARG A 101 18.56 -10.20 -14.92
CA ARG A 101 18.62 -10.91 -16.21
C ARG A 101 19.59 -10.28 -17.18
N SER A 102 19.66 -8.95 -17.24
CA SER A 102 20.60 -8.25 -18.15
C SER A 102 22.07 -8.55 -17.82
N HIS A 103 22.35 -8.95 -16.56
CA HIS A 103 23.66 -9.36 -16.09
C HIS A 103 23.85 -10.89 -16.09
N GLY A 104 22.99 -11.64 -16.79
CA GLY A 104 23.10 -13.09 -16.93
C GLY A 104 22.60 -13.90 -15.73
N ILE A 105 21.97 -13.28 -14.74
CA ILE A 105 21.34 -13.97 -13.61
C ILE A 105 19.89 -14.27 -13.97
N GLY A 106 19.56 -15.55 -14.19
CA GLY A 106 18.26 -16.01 -14.67
C GLY A 106 17.17 -15.92 -13.59
N PHE A 107 16.81 -14.73 -13.14
CA PHE A 107 15.71 -14.52 -12.20
C PHE A 107 14.40 -14.24 -12.97
N ASP A 108 13.41 -15.12 -12.81
CA ASP A 108 12.14 -14.99 -13.51
C ASP A 108 11.16 -14.11 -12.69
N THR A 109 10.62 -13.08 -13.35
CA THR A 109 9.69 -12.13 -12.74
C THR A 109 8.40 -12.81 -12.25
N SER A 110 7.96 -13.90 -12.93
CA SER A 110 6.74 -14.63 -12.54
C SER A 110 6.83 -15.30 -11.15
N TRP A 111 8.04 -15.54 -10.65
CA TRP A 111 8.23 -16.06 -9.30
C TRP A 111 7.77 -15.08 -8.22
N LEU A 112 7.57 -13.79 -8.56
CA LEU A 112 7.10 -12.74 -7.67
C LEU A 112 5.56 -12.63 -7.64
N ASP A 113 4.84 -13.27 -8.56
CA ASP A 113 3.37 -13.20 -8.63
C ASP A 113 2.67 -13.63 -7.33
N PRO A 114 3.11 -14.71 -6.65
CA PRO A 114 2.51 -15.11 -5.37
C PRO A 114 2.64 -14.04 -4.28
N PHE A 115 3.73 -13.26 -4.28
CA PHE A 115 3.92 -12.16 -3.33
C PHE A 115 2.94 -11.01 -3.61
N THR A 116 2.73 -10.71 -4.88
CA THR A 116 1.77 -9.69 -5.31
C THR A 116 0.35 -10.02 -4.81
N GLU A 117 -0.11 -11.24 -5.05
CA GLU A 117 -1.47 -11.66 -4.64
C GLU A 117 -1.59 -11.81 -3.11
N PHE A 118 -0.52 -12.20 -2.43
CA PHE A 118 -0.51 -12.32 -0.97
C PHE A 118 -0.48 -10.94 -0.29
N ARG A 119 0.41 -10.05 -0.74
CA ARG A 119 0.62 -8.74 -0.09
C ARG A 119 -0.41 -7.70 -0.50
N PHE A 120 -0.87 -7.77 -1.73
CA PHE A 120 -1.82 -6.84 -2.33
C PHE A 120 -3.05 -7.58 -2.86
N PRO A 121 -3.84 -8.19 -1.98
CA PRO A 121 -4.98 -9.01 -2.40
C PRO A 121 -5.95 -8.18 -3.24
N ARG A 122 -6.43 -8.79 -4.33
CA ARG A 122 -7.47 -8.22 -5.15
C ARG A 122 -8.78 -8.22 -4.36
N ILE A 123 -9.40 -7.04 -4.22
CA ILE A 123 -10.70 -6.87 -3.58
C ILE A 123 -11.80 -7.17 -4.59
N GLY A 124 -11.72 -6.54 -5.77
CA GLY A 124 -12.67 -6.77 -6.85
C GLY A 124 -12.36 -5.94 -8.10
N THR A 125 -13.07 -6.26 -9.19
CA THR A 125 -13.00 -5.56 -10.46
C THR A 125 -14.39 -5.35 -11.00
N ALA A 126 -14.66 -4.16 -11.56
CA ALA A 126 -15.92 -3.81 -12.22
C ALA A 126 -15.64 -3.01 -13.49
N VAL A 127 -16.55 -3.08 -14.46
CA VAL A 127 -16.44 -2.36 -15.73
C VAL A 127 -17.67 -1.50 -15.95
N PHE A 128 -17.46 -0.20 -16.18
CA PHE A 128 -18.52 0.78 -16.47
C PHE A 128 -18.09 1.65 -17.63
N ASP A 129 -18.95 1.82 -18.61
CA ASP A 129 -18.71 2.65 -19.83
C ASP A 129 -17.33 2.36 -20.48
N ARG A 130 -16.94 1.08 -20.55
CA ARG A 130 -15.63 0.57 -21.04
C ARG A 130 -14.43 0.93 -20.16
N VAL A 131 -14.64 1.52 -19.00
CA VAL A 131 -13.60 1.77 -18.02
C VAL A 131 -13.60 0.63 -17.02
N GLU A 132 -12.48 -0.09 -16.91
CA GLU A 132 -12.27 -1.07 -15.86
C GLU A 132 -11.78 -0.36 -14.59
N ILE A 133 -12.36 -0.72 -13.45
CA ILE A 133 -11.94 -0.27 -12.12
C ILE A 133 -11.55 -1.50 -11.31
N GLU A 134 -10.29 -1.59 -10.89
CA GLU A 134 -9.79 -2.64 -9.98
C GLU A 134 -9.45 -2.04 -8.62
N LEU A 135 -9.87 -2.70 -7.55
CA LEU A 135 -9.49 -2.40 -6.18
C LEU A 135 -8.55 -3.48 -5.64
N ARG A 136 -7.43 -3.06 -5.04
CA ARG A 136 -6.47 -3.92 -4.35
C ARG A 136 -6.08 -3.34 -2.99
N GLY A 137 -5.75 -4.21 -2.03
CA GLY A 137 -5.06 -3.79 -0.82
C GLY A 137 -3.74 -3.11 -1.14
N ALA A 138 -3.33 -2.13 -0.34
CA ALA A 138 -2.07 -1.41 -0.47
C ALA A 138 -1.37 -1.30 0.89
N ILE A 139 -0.12 -0.85 0.90
CA ILE A 139 0.62 -0.67 2.15
C ILE A 139 0.21 0.64 2.81
N GLU A 140 -0.21 0.56 4.07
CA GLU A 140 -0.35 1.73 4.93
C GLU A 140 0.82 1.79 5.90
N PRO A 141 1.62 2.86 5.87
CA PRO A 141 2.65 3.08 6.88
C PRO A 141 1.98 3.54 8.17
N TRP A 142 1.96 2.70 9.16
CA TRP A 142 1.42 3.06 10.47
C TRP A 142 2.36 4.03 11.17
N TYR A 143 1.86 5.19 11.51
CA TYR A 143 2.64 6.20 12.22
C TYR A 143 2.78 5.85 13.69
N THR A 144 3.96 6.09 14.23
CA THR A 144 4.20 6.00 15.66
C THR A 144 3.44 7.12 16.37
N LEU A 145 2.56 6.75 17.31
CA LEU A 145 1.79 7.68 18.15
C LEU A 145 2.59 8.13 19.37
N GLY A 146 3.51 7.30 19.82
CA GLY A 146 4.39 7.57 20.95
C GLY A 146 5.35 6.44 21.22
N GLU A 147 6.31 6.70 22.11
CA GLU A 147 7.23 5.70 22.61
C GLU A 147 7.18 5.70 24.14
N GLU A 148 7.14 4.52 24.75
CA GLU A 148 7.12 4.31 26.17
C GLU A 148 8.22 3.35 26.60
N SER A 149 8.92 3.69 27.65
CA SER A 149 9.93 2.81 28.25
C SER A 149 9.25 1.65 28.98
N THR A 150 9.68 0.44 28.70
CA THR A 150 9.24 -0.77 29.38
C THR A 150 10.44 -1.45 30.05
N SER A 151 10.19 -2.40 30.94
CA SER A 151 11.25 -3.16 31.61
C SER A 151 12.14 -3.97 30.63
N THR A 152 11.65 -4.22 29.41
CA THR A 152 12.34 -5.00 28.38
C THR A 152 12.79 -4.17 27.18
N GLY A 153 12.61 -2.84 27.22
CA GLY A 153 12.95 -1.92 26.11
C GLY A 153 11.92 -0.83 25.90
N MET A 154 11.81 -0.35 24.67
CA MET A 154 10.85 0.66 24.26
C MET A 154 9.65 0.03 23.55
N ALA A 155 8.45 0.38 23.96
CA ALA A 155 7.21 0.10 23.22
C ALA A 155 6.86 1.26 22.30
N ARG A 156 6.43 0.95 21.08
CA ARG A 156 5.93 1.93 20.10
C ARG A 156 4.46 1.70 19.86
N TYR A 157 3.66 2.70 20.17
CA TYR A 157 2.25 2.68 19.85
C TYR A 157 2.05 3.23 18.44
N VAL A 158 1.35 2.48 17.59
CA VAL A 158 1.05 2.86 16.22
C VAL A 158 -0.45 2.91 15.99
N ASP A 159 -0.89 3.79 15.09
CA ASP A 159 -2.28 3.81 14.65
C ASP A 159 -2.53 2.71 13.61
N SER A 160 -3.01 1.57 14.07
CA SER A 160 -3.39 0.43 13.22
C SER A 160 -4.83 0.50 12.70
N SER A 161 -5.58 1.55 13.06
CA SER A 161 -6.98 1.72 12.62
C SER A 161 -7.10 2.14 11.15
N VAL A 162 -6.01 2.60 10.56
CA VAL A 162 -5.95 3.13 9.20
C VAL A 162 -5.43 2.09 8.24
N GLU A 163 -6.11 1.95 7.12
CA GLU A 163 -5.71 1.10 6.01
C GLU A 163 -5.67 1.90 4.70
N ARG A 164 -5.09 1.28 3.70
CA ARG A 164 -4.98 1.84 2.35
C ARG A 164 -5.37 0.81 1.32
N LEU A 165 -6.01 1.27 0.26
CA LEU A 165 -6.19 0.49 -0.96
C LEU A 165 -5.72 1.28 -2.17
N GLN A 166 -5.41 0.56 -3.24
CA GLN A 166 -5.18 1.09 -4.56
C GLN A 166 -6.44 0.97 -5.40
N VAL A 167 -6.73 2.04 -6.13
CA VAL A 167 -7.68 2.02 -7.23
C VAL A 167 -6.89 2.14 -8.52
N ARG A 168 -7.09 1.21 -9.44
CA ARG A 168 -6.53 1.24 -10.78
C ARG A 168 -7.67 1.34 -11.78
N THR A 169 -7.54 2.21 -12.77
CA THR A 169 -8.46 2.27 -13.91
C THR A 169 -7.75 1.96 -15.20
N ILE A 170 -8.45 1.29 -16.12
CA ILE A 170 -7.99 1.06 -17.50
C ILE A 170 -9.03 1.67 -18.44
N GLY A 171 -8.58 2.48 -19.40
CA GLY A 171 -9.43 3.14 -20.38
C GLY A 171 -10.16 4.40 -19.89
N ALA A 172 -9.79 4.93 -18.72
CA ALA A 172 -10.34 6.18 -18.23
C ALA A 172 -9.70 7.39 -18.90
N ASP A 173 -10.50 8.23 -19.51
CA ASP A 173 -10.08 9.54 -20.04
C ASP A 173 -10.08 10.58 -18.93
N ARG A 174 -8.93 11.16 -18.62
CA ARG A 174 -8.75 12.15 -17.55
C ARG A 174 -9.52 13.46 -17.75
N GLN A 175 -9.87 13.81 -18.99
CA GLN A 175 -10.65 15.02 -19.29
C GLN A 175 -12.15 14.78 -19.13
N ARG A 176 -12.58 13.55 -19.35
CA ARG A 176 -13.99 13.15 -19.28
C ARG A 176 -14.37 12.47 -17.97
N HIS A 177 -13.49 11.66 -17.43
CA HIS A 177 -13.80 10.81 -16.30
C HIS A 177 -13.14 11.29 -15.00
N LEU A 178 -13.92 11.35 -13.95
CA LEU A 178 -13.45 11.58 -12.58
C LEU A 178 -13.87 10.39 -11.71
N LEU A 179 -12.89 9.79 -11.02
CA LEU A 179 -13.19 8.74 -10.06
C LEU A 179 -13.31 9.34 -8.65
N THR A 180 -14.34 8.96 -7.93
CA THR A 180 -14.58 9.40 -6.55
C THR A 180 -14.62 8.22 -5.59
N CYS A 181 -14.31 8.47 -4.32
CA CYS A 181 -14.59 7.57 -3.20
C CYS A 181 -15.42 8.31 -2.15
N ASN A 182 -16.58 7.78 -1.80
CA ASN A 182 -17.53 8.40 -0.87
C ASN A 182 -17.81 9.89 -1.22
N GLY A 183 -17.93 10.20 -2.51
CA GLY A 183 -18.19 11.55 -3.01
C GLY A 183 -16.98 12.50 -2.99
N HIS A 184 -15.78 12.00 -2.78
CA HIS A 184 -14.52 12.77 -2.83
C HIS A 184 -13.66 12.32 -4.01
N PRO A 185 -13.15 13.26 -4.85
CA PRO A 185 -12.29 12.94 -5.97
C PRO A 185 -11.02 12.19 -5.54
N ILE A 186 -10.65 11.14 -6.27
CA ILE A 186 -9.39 10.44 -6.05
C ILE A 186 -8.32 11.09 -6.93
N PRO A 187 -7.16 11.50 -6.37
CA PRO A 187 -6.08 12.09 -7.14
C PRO A 187 -5.33 11.01 -7.94
N MET A 188 -5.86 10.69 -9.15
CA MET A 188 -5.30 9.64 -10.02
C MET A 188 -3.99 10.09 -10.65
N LEU A 189 -2.97 9.26 -10.53
CA LEU A 189 -1.64 9.40 -11.12
C LEU A 189 -1.61 8.74 -12.50
N ALA A 190 -0.92 9.37 -13.44
CA ALA A 190 -0.56 8.72 -14.70
C ALA A 190 0.52 7.67 -14.44
N THR A 191 0.53 6.64 -15.28
CA THR A 191 1.57 5.63 -15.34
C THR A 191 2.30 5.72 -16.68
N ASP A 192 3.27 4.86 -16.91
CA ASP A 192 3.93 4.67 -18.20
C ASP A 192 3.01 4.11 -19.30
N ASN A 193 1.90 3.47 -18.89
CA ASN A 193 0.82 3.13 -19.81
C ASN A 193 -0.25 4.25 -19.79
N PRO A 194 -0.48 4.97 -20.91
CA PRO A 194 -1.42 6.09 -20.96
C PRO A 194 -2.87 5.69 -20.66
N ASP A 195 -3.23 4.43 -20.86
CA ASP A 195 -4.58 3.91 -20.59
C ASP A 195 -4.79 3.56 -19.11
N VAL A 196 -3.73 3.57 -18.31
CA VAL A 196 -3.75 3.15 -16.91
C VAL A 196 -3.55 4.33 -15.97
N LEU A 197 -4.51 4.55 -15.08
CA LEU A 197 -4.39 5.51 -13.99
C LEU A 197 -4.45 4.77 -12.65
N VAL A 198 -3.70 5.29 -11.66
CA VAL A 198 -3.60 4.69 -10.34
C VAL A 198 -3.75 5.75 -9.26
N GLY A 199 -4.55 5.47 -8.25
CA GLY A 199 -4.69 6.30 -7.07
C GLY A 199 -4.80 5.47 -5.80
N GLY A 200 -4.53 6.08 -4.67
CA GLY A 200 -4.72 5.43 -3.38
C GLY A 200 -5.87 6.05 -2.60
N VAL A 201 -6.51 5.25 -1.79
CA VAL A 201 -7.49 5.72 -0.81
C VAL A 201 -7.06 5.24 0.56
N ARG A 202 -6.88 6.19 1.45
CA ARG A 202 -6.54 5.99 2.85
C ARG A 202 -7.79 6.22 3.68
N TYR A 203 -8.13 5.26 4.53
CA TYR A 203 -9.40 5.25 5.25
C TYR A 203 -9.25 4.62 6.63
N ARG A 204 -10.18 4.95 7.53
CA ARG A 204 -10.26 4.31 8.83
C ARG A 204 -11.07 3.03 8.72
N ALA A 205 -10.39 1.89 8.85
CA ALA A 205 -10.98 0.56 8.68
C ALA A 205 -11.75 0.08 9.92
N TRP A 206 -11.31 0.45 11.12
CA TRP A 206 -11.91 0.03 12.38
C TRP A 206 -11.65 1.03 13.50
N GLN A 207 -12.35 0.88 14.60
CA GLN A 207 -12.18 1.71 15.78
C GLN A 207 -11.68 0.88 16.95
N PRO A 208 -10.39 1.01 17.31
CA PRO A 208 -9.84 0.30 18.46
C PRO A 208 -10.50 0.80 19.75
N PRO A 209 -10.63 -0.05 20.79
CA PRO A 209 -11.25 0.32 22.06
C PRO A 209 -10.59 1.53 22.74
N SER A 210 -9.27 1.71 22.50
CA SER A 210 -8.47 2.81 23.05
C SER A 210 -8.16 3.89 21.99
N ALA A 211 -9.12 4.16 21.10
CA ALA A 211 -8.91 5.13 20.02
C ALA A 211 -8.60 6.53 20.57
N LEU A 212 -7.50 7.13 20.09
CA LEU A 212 -7.12 8.51 20.46
C LEU A 212 -8.14 9.55 19.99
N HIS A 213 -8.87 9.23 18.91
CA HIS A 213 -9.90 10.09 18.33
C HIS A 213 -11.21 9.33 18.22
N PRO A 214 -11.96 9.17 19.34
CA PRO A 214 -13.21 8.40 19.35
C PRO A 214 -14.32 9.02 18.49
N SER A 215 -14.24 10.32 18.23
CA SER A 215 -15.20 11.04 17.37
C SER A 215 -15.00 10.77 15.86
N ILE A 216 -13.85 10.25 15.45
CA ILE A 216 -13.61 9.88 14.06
C ILE A 216 -14.20 8.50 13.80
N THR A 217 -15.28 8.45 13.05
CA THR A 217 -15.98 7.21 12.71
C THR A 217 -15.23 6.39 11.66
N VAL A 218 -15.57 5.12 11.54
CA VAL A 218 -15.04 4.20 10.52
C VAL A 218 -15.55 4.59 9.13
N ASP A 219 -14.71 4.46 8.12
CA ASP A 219 -15.04 4.70 6.71
C ASP A 219 -15.51 3.41 6.04
N THR A 220 -16.74 2.99 6.31
CA THR A 220 -17.30 1.77 5.71
C THR A 220 -18.80 1.96 5.45
N PRO A 221 -19.33 1.52 4.28
CA PRO A 221 -18.59 1.00 3.13
C PRO A 221 -17.82 2.08 2.36
N LEU A 222 -16.86 1.66 1.53
CA LEU A 222 -16.21 2.52 0.55
C LEU A 222 -16.93 2.37 -0.79
N ARG A 223 -17.52 3.46 -1.28
CA ARG A 223 -18.24 3.50 -2.56
C ARG A 223 -17.44 4.29 -3.58
N PHE A 224 -17.08 3.63 -4.66
CA PHE A 224 -16.34 4.21 -5.78
C PHE A 224 -17.28 4.48 -6.94
N GLU A 225 -17.23 5.68 -7.52
CA GLU A 225 -18.09 6.07 -8.62
C GLU A 225 -17.28 6.67 -9.77
N LEU A 226 -17.59 6.24 -10.99
CA LEU A 226 -17.06 6.82 -12.22
C LEU A 226 -17.99 7.93 -12.70
N ILE A 227 -17.56 9.16 -12.58
CA ILE A 227 -18.33 10.36 -12.98
C ILE A 227 -17.91 10.77 -14.38
N ASP A 228 -18.89 10.97 -15.26
CA ASP A 228 -18.72 11.59 -16.56
C ASP A 228 -18.88 13.11 -16.40
N LEU A 229 -17.75 13.82 -16.51
CA LEU A 229 -17.70 15.27 -16.34
C LEU A 229 -18.45 16.05 -17.45
N SER A 230 -18.61 15.45 -18.63
CA SER A 230 -19.31 16.10 -19.75
C SER A 230 -20.84 16.01 -19.60
N ALA A 231 -21.31 14.89 -19.07
CA ALA A 231 -22.72 14.64 -18.85
C ALA A 231 -23.21 15.03 -17.45
N GLY A 232 -22.31 15.17 -16.48
CA GLY A 232 -22.64 15.47 -15.10
C GLY A 232 -23.40 14.32 -14.42
N VAL A 233 -23.08 13.07 -14.76
CA VAL A 233 -23.75 11.89 -14.20
C VAL A 233 -22.73 10.81 -13.81
N SER A 234 -23.12 9.93 -12.89
CA SER A 234 -22.39 8.70 -12.62
C SER A 234 -22.64 7.68 -13.73
N ARG A 235 -21.57 7.08 -14.25
CA ARG A 235 -21.63 5.98 -15.23
C ARG A 235 -21.72 4.60 -14.58
N GLY A 236 -21.53 4.55 -13.28
CA GLY A 236 -21.58 3.35 -12.47
C GLY A 236 -20.60 3.44 -11.33
N GLY A 237 -20.62 2.43 -10.49
CA GLY A 237 -19.73 2.38 -9.33
C GLY A 237 -19.70 1.02 -8.69
N CYS A 238 -18.75 0.84 -7.78
CA CYS A 238 -18.60 -0.38 -6.99
C CYS A 238 -18.48 -0.05 -5.50
N THR A 239 -18.84 -1.01 -4.67
CA THR A 239 -18.82 -0.86 -3.21
C THR A 239 -17.91 -1.92 -2.60
N TYR A 240 -17.01 -1.49 -1.72
CA TYR A 240 -16.20 -2.37 -0.89
C TYR A 240 -16.65 -2.30 0.58
N HIS A 241 -17.11 -3.43 1.09
CA HIS A 241 -17.44 -3.61 2.51
C HIS A 241 -16.18 -4.01 3.25
N VAL A 242 -15.55 -3.00 3.86
CA VAL A 242 -14.26 -3.15 4.55
C VAL A 242 -14.27 -4.30 5.54
N ALA A 243 -13.27 -5.14 5.47
CA ALA A 243 -13.07 -6.28 6.34
C ALA A 243 -11.84 -6.08 7.20
N HIS A 244 -12.05 -5.94 8.48
CA HIS A 244 -10.97 -5.80 9.44
C HIS A 244 -11.28 -6.62 10.69
N PRO A 245 -10.29 -7.26 11.37
CA PRO A 245 -10.51 -8.03 12.60
C PRO A 245 -11.22 -7.27 13.73
N GLY A 246 -10.99 -5.95 13.82
CA GLY A 246 -11.70 -5.07 14.76
C GLY A 246 -13.04 -4.54 14.25
N GLY A 247 -13.54 -5.00 13.12
CA GLY A 247 -14.78 -4.59 12.48
C GLY A 247 -15.59 -5.79 11.97
N ARG A 248 -15.91 -5.81 10.68
CA ARG A 248 -16.60 -6.95 10.04
C ARG A 248 -15.60 -8.04 9.65
N ALA A 249 -15.25 -8.91 10.56
CA ALA A 249 -14.44 -10.09 10.31
C ALA A 249 -15.28 -11.36 10.50
N TYR A 250 -14.79 -12.47 9.98
CA TYR A 250 -15.35 -13.79 10.29
C TYR A 250 -14.64 -14.33 11.53
N ASP A 251 -15.41 -14.95 12.43
CA ASP A 251 -14.88 -15.51 13.67
C ASP A 251 -13.98 -16.73 13.40
N ASP A 252 -14.36 -17.54 12.38
CA ASP A 252 -13.61 -18.72 11.99
C ASP A 252 -12.85 -18.54 10.67
N PRO A 253 -11.68 -19.18 10.49
CA PRO A 253 -10.98 -19.21 9.22
C PRO A 253 -11.81 -19.93 8.15
N PRO A 254 -11.58 -19.64 6.85
CA PRO A 254 -12.26 -20.38 5.79
C PRO A 254 -11.80 -21.84 5.76
N VAL A 255 -12.76 -22.76 5.61
CA VAL A 255 -12.48 -24.20 5.62
C VAL A 255 -11.75 -24.70 4.36
N ASN A 256 -11.81 -23.93 3.27
CA ASN A 256 -11.15 -24.23 2.00
C ASN A 256 -11.05 -22.97 1.12
N ALA A 257 -10.41 -23.11 -0.05
CA ALA A 257 -10.22 -22.00 -1.01
C ALA A 257 -11.55 -21.44 -1.53
N VAL A 258 -12.58 -22.28 -1.69
CA VAL A 258 -13.91 -21.84 -2.15
C VAL A 258 -14.58 -20.96 -1.10
N ALA A 259 -14.50 -21.35 0.17
CA ALA A 259 -15.00 -20.52 1.28
C ALA A 259 -14.26 -19.20 1.39
N ALA A 260 -12.94 -19.20 1.20
CA ALA A 260 -12.12 -18.00 1.20
C ALA A 260 -12.53 -17.04 0.07
N GLU A 261 -12.70 -17.56 -1.15
CA GLU A 261 -13.12 -16.79 -2.32
C GLU A 261 -14.54 -16.25 -2.18
N SER A 262 -15.47 -17.06 -1.66
CA SER A 262 -16.84 -16.62 -1.38
C SER A 262 -16.87 -15.48 -0.36
N ARG A 263 -16.08 -15.58 0.72
CA ARG A 263 -15.94 -14.50 1.72
C ARG A 263 -15.34 -13.24 1.13
N ARG A 264 -14.34 -13.36 0.26
CA ARG A 264 -13.76 -12.24 -0.47
C ARG A 264 -14.82 -11.59 -1.38
N GLY A 265 -15.49 -12.39 -2.20
CA GLY A 265 -16.51 -11.91 -3.14
C GLY A 265 -17.69 -11.22 -2.47
N SER A 266 -18.10 -11.68 -1.27
CA SER A 266 -19.21 -11.06 -0.53
C SER A 266 -18.91 -9.64 -0.02
N ARG A 267 -17.67 -9.18 -0.11
CA ARG A 267 -17.25 -7.83 0.33
C ARG A 267 -17.12 -6.83 -0.80
N PHE A 268 -17.30 -7.28 -2.03
CA PHE A 268 -17.23 -6.42 -3.21
C PHE A 268 -18.51 -6.55 -4.02
N GLU A 269 -19.16 -5.43 -4.27
CA GLU A 269 -20.33 -5.33 -5.13
C GLU A 269 -19.99 -4.46 -6.34
N ALA A 270 -20.18 -4.98 -7.56
CA ALA A 270 -20.06 -4.21 -8.80
C ALA A 270 -21.27 -3.29 -8.97
N HIS A 271 -21.65 -2.61 -7.89
CA HIS A 271 -22.77 -1.70 -7.80
C HIS A 271 -22.49 -0.64 -6.73
N GLY A 272 -23.05 0.55 -6.91
CA GLY A 272 -22.95 1.64 -5.96
C GLY A 272 -22.73 2.97 -6.68
N PHE A 273 -23.80 3.58 -7.20
CA PHE A 273 -23.72 4.87 -7.88
C PHE A 273 -24.83 5.80 -7.40
N THR A 274 -24.58 7.09 -7.54
CA THR A 274 -25.55 8.14 -7.24
C THR A 274 -26.43 8.36 -8.48
N PRO A 275 -27.75 8.15 -8.41
CA PRO A 275 -28.65 8.40 -9.54
C PRO A 275 -28.84 9.90 -9.75
N GLY A 276 -29.10 10.28 -11.02
CA GLY A 276 -29.41 11.66 -11.40
C GLY A 276 -28.17 12.53 -11.65
N HIS A 277 -28.34 13.81 -11.53
CA HIS A 277 -27.31 14.80 -11.85
C HIS A 277 -26.36 14.99 -10.67
N ILE A 278 -25.06 15.01 -10.96
CA ILE A 278 -24.00 15.22 -9.98
C ILE A 278 -23.61 16.70 -9.96
N ASP A 279 -23.44 17.26 -8.77
CA ASP A 279 -22.92 18.62 -8.63
C ASP A 279 -21.42 18.66 -8.96
N LEU A 280 -21.11 19.04 -10.19
CA LEU A 280 -19.74 19.16 -10.66
C LEU A 280 -18.99 20.34 -10.04
N ALA A 281 -19.69 21.36 -9.55
CA ALA A 281 -19.07 22.51 -8.88
C ALA A 281 -18.53 22.08 -7.51
N ASP A 282 -19.30 21.33 -6.73
CA ASP A 282 -18.87 20.73 -5.46
C ASP A 282 -17.66 19.81 -5.66
N LEU A 283 -17.69 18.95 -6.68
CA LEU A 283 -16.55 18.06 -6.97
C LEU A 283 -15.27 18.82 -7.33
N ARG A 284 -15.37 19.90 -8.12
CA ARG A 284 -14.23 20.75 -8.47
C ARG A 284 -13.68 21.48 -7.24
N GLU A 285 -14.55 21.96 -6.37
CA GLU A 285 -14.14 22.60 -5.13
C GLU A 285 -13.39 21.61 -4.21
N LYS A 286 -13.92 20.40 -4.04
CA LYS A 286 -13.26 19.33 -3.29
C LYS A 286 -11.89 18.98 -3.88
N GLN A 287 -11.79 18.89 -5.20
CA GLN A 287 -10.52 18.63 -5.90
C GLN A 287 -9.50 19.77 -5.70
N ALA A 288 -9.96 21.02 -5.76
CA ALA A 288 -9.10 22.17 -5.52
C ALA A 288 -8.57 22.21 -4.08
N ARG A 289 -9.41 21.92 -3.09
CA ARG A 289 -8.99 21.81 -1.68
C ARG A 289 -7.93 20.71 -1.48
N GLN A 290 -8.09 19.55 -2.09
CA GLN A 290 -7.13 18.45 -2.01
C GLN A 290 -5.77 18.83 -2.62
N SER A 291 -5.74 19.62 -3.68
CA SER A 291 -4.50 20.05 -4.35
C SER A 291 -3.65 20.98 -3.48
N THR A 292 -4.26 21.66 -2.50
CA THR A 292 -3.58 22.54 -1.55
C THR A 292 -3.15 21.84 -0.26
N ASP A 293 -3.64 20.62 -0.02
CA ASP A 293 -3.26 19.84 1.17
C ASP A 293 -1.87 19.23 1.00
N VAL A 294 -1.05 19.38 2.03
CA VAL A 294 0.30 18.77 2.11
C VAL A 294 0.13 17.28 2.45
N GLY A 295 -0.47 16.56 1.51
CA GLY A 295 -0.68 15.12 1.60
C GLY A 295 0.32 14.33 0.77
N ALA A 296 0.26 13.00 0.88
CA ALA A 296 1.03 12.12 0.02
C ALA A 296 0.47 12.17 -1.42
N PRO A 297 1.29 12.45 -2.45
CA PRO A 297 0.82 12.52 -3.83
C PRO A 297 0.08 11.26 -4.27
N GLY A 298 -1.07 11.44 -4.94
CA GLY A 298 -1.87 10.34 -5.45
C GLY A 298 -2.71 9.60 -4.39
N ILE A 299 -2.84 10.14 -3.19
CA ILE A 299 -3.59 9.52 -2.09
C ILE A 299 -4.73 10.43 -1.63
N LEU A 300 -5.97 9.93 -1.73
CA LEU A 300 -7.13 10.50 -1.04
C LEU A 300 -7.12 10.02 0.41
N ASP A 301 -7.00 10.92 1.38
CA ASP A 301 -7.13 10.60 2.80
C ASP A 301 -8.55 10.97 3.28
N LEU A 302 -9.44 9.99 3.41
CA LEU A 302 -10.84 10.21 3.82
C LEU A 302 -10.98 10.82 5.22
N ARG A 303 -9.98 10.65 6.07
CA ARG A 303 -10.00 11.25 7.42
C ARG A 303 -9.87 12.77 7.38
N ARG A 304 -9.17 13.32 6.36
CA ARG A 304 -8.91 14.76 6.20
C ARG A 304 -10.03 15.50 5.47
N VAL A 305 -10.74 14.80 4.58
CA VAL A 305 -11.82 15.42 3.78
C VAL A 305 -13.15 15.46 4.50
N ARG A 306 -13.27 14.81 5.66
CA ARG A 306 -14.42 14.97 6.53
C ARG A 306 -14.45 16.41 7.03
N THR A 307 -15.45 17.14 6.58
CA THR A 307 -15.70 18.48 7.09
C THR A 307 -15.92 18.39 8.60
N VAL A 308 -15.11 19.08 9.37
CA VAL A 308 -15.41 19.31 10.78
C VAL A 308 -16.71 20.11 10.77
N LEU A 309 -17.82 19.46 11.10
CA LEU A 309 -19.04 20.17 11.43
C LEU A 309 -18.74 21.00 12.65
N HIS A 310 -18.58 22.29 12.48
CA HIS A 310 -18.49 23.28 13.54
C HIS A 310 -19.87 23.50 14.16
#